data_a83542bd8250be48264d80a511d988ee
#
_entry.id   a83542bd8250be48264d80a511d988ee
#
_cell.length_a   1.000
_cell.length_b   1.000
_cell.length_c   1.000
_cell.angle_alpha   90.00
_cell.angle_beta   90.00
_cell.angle_gamma   90.00
#
_symmetry.space_group_name_H-M   'P 1'
#
loop_
_entity.id
_entity.type
_entity.pdbx_description
1 polymer ?
#
loop_
_entity_poly.entity_id
_entity_poly.type
_entity_poly.pdbx_seq_one_letter_code
_entity_poly.pdbx_strand_id
1 'polypeptide(L)'
;MKIAESPGALARAEPIPLAYIQSAAHSGSTMLALQLARHPEVATVGELSGTPARSVPGYRCSCGAELARCPFWGGVTRSMALRGFAYRATHDLTDVADAPGAYARRLLRPLHRGPLLELARDVALALSPSARAHLRRHQALKAALVESVVERTGRPFLVDSSKSGVQLKYLLRNERLAVKVIWLVRDGRGVARSLMRNQGKSMSEAAREWRRSNEEAEAIVRRLPDGAWTQARYETVCARPEETLGSLLEFIGAAPRAFEEGEQHVLGHSSRLKGERPIRADEKWRVDLSQADLRTFERVAGAMNRRLGYGD
;
A
#
# COMPACT_ATOMS: atom_id res chain seq x y z
N MET A 1 23.54 47.63 23.73
CA MET A 1 23.84 46.19 23.62
C MET A 1 22.61 45.54 23.01
N LYS A 2 22.57 45.35 21.67
CA LYS A 2 21.45 44.78 20.95
C LYS A 2 21.49 43.28 21.16
N ILE A 3 20.43 42.71 21.70
CA ILE A 3 20.22 41.27 21.82
C ILE A 3 19.97 40.76 20.39
N ALA A 4 20.83 39.85 19.93
CA ALA A 4 20.69 39.20 18.64
C ALA A 4 19.43 38.31 18.69
N GLU A 5 18.54 38.54 17.74
CA GLU A 5 17.39 37.68 17.49
C GLU A 5 17.88 36.24 17.13
N SER A 6 17.30 35.29 17.81
CA SER A 6 17.53 33.85 17.55
C SER A 6 17.21 33.53 16.09
N PRO A 7 17.99 32.66 15.39
CA PRO A 7 17.72 32.28 14.03
C PRO A 7 16.38 31.57 13.97
N GLY A 8 15.51 32.08 13.11
CA GLY A 8 14.14 31.67 12.92
C GLY A 8 14.00 30.16 12.80
N ALA A 9 12.95 29.64 13.41
CA ALA A 9 12.49 28.25 13.22
C ALA A 9 12.41 27.98 11.72
N LEU A 10 13.22 27.03 11.25
CA LEU A 10 13.15 26.51 9.87
C LEU A 10 11.68 26.15 9.63
N ALA A 11 11.05 26.83 8.69
CA ALA A 11 9.70 26.52 8.25
C ALA A 11 9.64 25.01 7.97
N ARG A 12 8.80 24.27 8.70
CA ARG A 12 8.60 22.84 8.46
C ARG A 12 8.10 22.71 7.03
N ALA A 13 8.83 21.97 6.20
CA ALA A 13 8.38 21.64 4.86
C ALA A 13 6.98 21.01 4.95
N GLU A 14 6.09 21.36 4.01
CA GLU A 14 4.75 20.80 3.96
C GLU A 14 4.79 19.27 3.86
N PRO A 15 3.89 18.56 4.56
CA PRO A 15 3.84 17.11 4.48
C PRO A 15 3.54 16.64 3.05
N ILE A 16 4.25 15.62 2.59
CA ILE A 16 4.11 15.08 1.22
C ILE A 16 2.83 14.27 1.10
N PRO A 17 1.98 14.54 0.11
CA PRO A 17 0.76 13.78 -0.12
C PRO A 17 1.03 12.31 -0.48
N LEU A 18 0.46 11.39 0.30
CA LEU A 18 0.57 9.94 0.11
C LEU A 18 -0.82 9.30 0.14
N ALA A 19 -1.27 8.75 -0.98
CA ALA A 19 -2.45 7.91 -1.02
C ALA A 19 -2.06 6.45 -0.76
N TYR A 20 -2.61 5.86 0.29
CA TYR A 20 -2.34 4.46 0.64
C TYR A 20 -3.53 3.57 0.29
N ILE A 21 -3.34 2.60 -0.60
CA ILE A 21 -4.37 1.62 -0.95
C ILE A 21 -4.31 0.47 0.05
N GLN A 22 -5.23 0.45 1.01
CA GLN A 22 -5.44 -0.66 1.92
C GLN A 22 -6.42 -1.65 1.31
N SER A 23 -6.05 -2.92 1.23
CA SER A 23 -6.89 -3.97 0.64
C SER A 23 -6.45 -5.37 1.06
N ALA A 24 -7.30 -6.37 0.84
CA ALA A 24 -6.86 -7.75 0.82
C ALA A 24 -5.97 -8.02 -0.41
N ALA A 25 -5.09 -9.02 -0.32
CA ALA A 25 -4.32 -9.48 -1.48
C ALA A 25 -5.28 -9.85 -2.62
N HIS A 26 -4.84 -9.69 -3.87
CA HIS A 26 -5.63 -9.97 -5.07
C HIS A 26 -6.94 -9.17 -5.24
N SER A 27 -7.10 -8.05 -4.54
CA SER A 27 -8.26 -7.14 -4.69
C SER A 27 -8.13 -6.13 -5.83
N GLY A 28 -7.04 -6.14 -6.60
CA GLY A 28 -6.85 -5.23 -7.73
C GLY A 28 -6.08 -3.95 -7.38
N SER A 29 -5.42 -3.87 -6.21
CA SER A 29 -4.67 -2.68 -5.77
C SER A 29 -3.56 -2.24 -6.74
N THR A 30 -2.85 -3.20 -7.37
CA THR A 30 -1.84 -2.88 -8.39
C THR A 30 -2.48 -2.25 -9.63
N MET A 31 -3.62 -2.78 -10.08
CA MET A 31 -4.38 -2.21 -11.19
C MET A 31 -4.83 -0.78 -10.85
N LEU A 32 -5.44 -0.59 -9.69
CA LEU A 32 -5.91 0.74 -9.27
C LEU A 32 -4.75 1.74 -9.16
N ALA A 33 -3.61 1.36 -8.57
CA ALA A 33 -2.45 2.22 -8.47
C ALA A 33 -1.90 2.63 -9.84
N LEU A 34 -1.83 1.69 -10.80
CA LEU A 34 -1.41 1.96 -12.17
C LEU A 34 -2.38 2.91 -12.89
N GLN A 35 -3.68 2.73 -12.70
CA GLN A 35 -4.68 3.61 -13.31
C GLN A 35 -4.65 5.03 -12.74
N LEU A 36 -4.53 5.19 -11.42
CA LEU A 36 -4.36 6.50 -10.78
C LEU A 36 -3.08 7.19 -11.26
N ALA A 37 -2.00 6.45 -11.46
CA ALA A 37 -0.72 6.99 -11.92
C ALA A 37 -0.68 7.37 -13.41
N ARG A 38 -1.75 7.18 -14.17
CA ARG A 38 -1.94 7.81 -15.49
C ARG A 38 -2.25 9.29 -15.37
N HIS A 39 -2.64 9.77 -14.20
CA HIS A 39 -2.78 11.19 -13.95
C HIS A 39 -1.41 11.88 -13.89
N PRO A 40 -1.20 13.05 -14.56
CA PRO A 40 0.13 13.68 -14.66
C PRO A 40 0.72 14.14 -13.32
N GLU A 41 -0.10 14.33 -12.30
CA GLU A 41 0.36 14.71 -10.96
C GLU A 41 0.57 13.51 -10.01
N VAL A 42 0.23 12.30 -10.44
CA VAL A 42 0.24 11.11 -9.56
C VAL A 42 1.33 10.14 -9.98
N ALA A 43 2.21 9.78 -9.05
CA ALA A 43 3.19 8.72 -9.22
C ALA A 43 2.78 7.45 -8.47
N THR A 44 3.25 6.31 -8.92
CA THR A 44 3.27 5.07 -8.13
C THR A 44 4.53 4.27 -8.40
N VAL A 45 5.01 3.62 -7.38
CA VAL A 45 6.05 2.59 -7.49
C VAL A 45 5.52 1.20 -7.10
N GLY A 46 4.19 1.10 -6.92
CA GLY A 46 3.52 -0.10 -6.44
C GLY A 46 3.64 -0.25 -4.94
N GLU A 47 4.39 -1.23 -4.47
CA GLU A 47 4.52 -1.55 -3.05
C GLU A 47 5.80 -0.92 -2.47
N LEU A 48 5.65 0.14 -1.64
CA LEU A 48 6.76 0.78 -0.94
C LEU A 48 7.35 -0.06 0.20
N SER A 49 6.64 -1.07 0.68
CA SER A 49 7.09 -1.89 1.82
C SER A 49 8.13 -2.93 1.47
N GLY A 50 8.44 -3.10 0.21
CA GLY A 50 9.41 -4.03 -0.29
C GLY A 50 8.82 -4.99 -1.32
N THR A 51 9.68 -5.60 -2.06
CA THR A 51 9.33 -6.45 -3.19
C THR A 51 9.97 -7.82 -3.04
N PRO A 52 9.46 -8.84 -3.72
CA PRO A 52 10.13 -10.13 -3.83
C PRO A 52 11.43 -10.07 -4.65
N ALA A 53 11.88 -8.89 -5.10
CA ALA A 53 13.11 -8.69 -5.86
C ALA A 53 14.33 -9.33 -5.20
N ARG A 54 14.37 -9.34 -3.87
CA ARG A 54 15.44 -9.94 -3.07
C ARG A 54 15.58 -11.45 -3.26
N SER A 55 14.46 -12.13 -3.54
CA SER A 55 14.40 -13.58 -3.68
C SER A 55 14.19 -14.07 -5.11
N VAL A 56 14.05 -13.15 -6.09
CA VAL A 56 13.78 -13.46 -7.48
C VAL A 56 14.94 -12.97 -8.35
N PRO A 57 15.84 -13.86 -8.80
CA PRO A 57 16.91 -13.49 -9.73
C PRO A 57 16.34 -12.84 -10.99
N GLY A 58 17.02 -11.80 -11.49
CA GLY A 58 16.58 -11.10 -12.70
C GLY A 58 15.25 -10.36 -12.58
N TYR A 59 14.83 -9.99 -11.36
CA TYR A 59 13.58 -9.26 -11.14
C TYR A 59 13.54 -7.98 -11.98
N ARG A 60 12.45 -7.80 -12.72
CA ARG A 60 12.28 -6.66 -13.65
C ARG A 60 11.35 -5.60 -13.09
N CYS A 61 11.67 -4.35 -13.34
CA CYS A 61 10.78 -3.20 -13.20
C CYS A 61 9.68 -3.24 -14.27
N SER A 62 8.57 -2.52 -14.08
CA SER A 62 7.49 -2.42 -15.09
C SER A 62 7.97 -1.81 -16.41
N CYS A 63 9.02 -0.99 -16.41
CA CYS A 63 9.66 -0.47 -17.62
C CYS A 63 10.42 -1.55 -18.44
N GLY A 64 10.40 -2.81 -18.01
CA GLY A 64 11.07 -3.93 -18.69
C GLY A 64 12.54 -4.11 -18.32
N ALA A 65 13.22 -3.10 -17.77
CA ALA A 65 14.61 -3.21 -17.35
C ALA A 65 14.77 -4.16 -16.15
N GLU A 66 15.89 -4.84 -16.06
CA GLU A 66 16.28 -5.49 -14.80
C GLU A 66 16.41 -4.45 -13.69
N LEU A 67 15.84 -4.74 -12.51
CA LEU A 67 15.76 -3.74 -11.43
C LEU A 67 17.12 -3.16 -11.04
N ALA A 68 18.17 -3.98 -11.04
CA ALA A 68 19.54 -3.53 -10.75
C ALA A 68 20.08 -2.52 -11.76
N ARG A 69 19.52 -2.52 -12.98
CA ARG A 69 19.94 -1.63 -14.10
C ARG A 69 18.89 -0.58 -14.43
N CYS A 70 17.78 -0.51 -13.70
CA CYS A 70 16.73 0.47 -13.96
C CYS A 70 17.23 1.90 -13.61
N PRO A 71 17.26 2.85 -14.59
CA PRO A 71 17.77 4.20 -14.34
C PRO A 71 16.95 4.96 -13.28
N PHE A 72 15.65 4.72 -13.24
CA PHE A 72 14.77 5.32 -12.24
C PHE A 72 15.18 4.89 -10.82
N TRP A 73 15.25 3.58 -10.58
CA TRP A 73 15.60 3.04 -9.27
C TRP A 73 17.05 3.32 -8.88
N GLY A 74 17.96 3.43 -9.86
CA GLY A 74 19.31 3.94 -9.65
C GLY A 74 19.30 5.40 -9.17
N GLY A 75 18.42 6.23 -9.73
CA GLY A 75 18.21 7.62 -9.30
C GLY A 75 17.65 7.71 -7.88
N VAL A 76 16.61 6.90 -7.55
CA VAL A 76 16.07 6.82 -6.19
C VAL A 76 17.14 6.39 -5.19
N THR A 77 17.96 5.38 -5.51
CA THR A 77 19.08 4.95 -4.66
C THR A 77 20.06 6.09 -4.36
N ARG A 78 20.44 6.88 -5.38
CA ARG A 78 21.31 8.05 -5.17
C ARG A 78 20.65 9.13 -4.31
N SER A 79 19.39 9.45 -4.56
CA SER A 79 18.63 10.42 -3.77
C SER A 79 18.52 10.00 -2.30
N MET A 80 18.29 8.70 -2.04
CA MET A 80 18.29 8.14 -0.68
C MET A 80 19.65 8.25 0.00
N ALA A 81 20.76 8.00 -0.73
CA ALA A 81 22.11 8.13 -0.20
C ALA A 81 22.43 9.57 0.21
N LEU A 82 22.01 10.57 -0.57
CA LEU A 82 22.15 11.99 -0.22
C LEU A 82 21.39 12.36 1.05
N ARG A 83 20.32 11.63 1.39
CA ARG A 83 19.53 11.76 2.63
C ARG A 83 20.06 10.91 3.80
N GLY A 84 21.23 10.28 3.64
CA GLY A 84 21.85 9.46 4.69
C GLY A 84 21.29 8.04 4.83
N PHE A 85 20.57 7.54 3.81
CA PHE A 85 20.03 6.17 3.80
C PHE A 85 20.75 5.32 2.75
N ALA A 86 21.42 4.24 3.21
CA ALA A 86 21.90 3.19 2.33
C ALA A 86 20.72 2.32 1.90
N TYR A 87 20.12 2.64 0.75
CA TYR A 87 18.94 1.96 0.20
C TYR A 87 19.20 1.42 -1.19
N ARG A 88 18.80 0.18 -1.44
CA ARG A 88 18.84 -0.47 -2.76
C ARG A 88 17.53 -1.20 -3.01
N ALA A 89 16.80 -0.82 -4.05
CA ALA A 89 15.50 -1.41 -4.40
C ALA A 89 15.57 -2.93 -4.62
N THR A 90 16.74 -3.47 -4.96
CA THR A 90 16.99 -4.90 -5.20
C THR A 90 17.12 -5.74 -3.93
N HIS A 91 17.47 -5.13 -2.79
CA HIS A 91 17.88 -5.86 -1.58
C HIS A 91 17.14 -5.44 -0.33
N ASP A 92 16.77 -4.16 -0.24
CA ASP A 92 16.31 -3.60 1.01
C ASP A 92 14.79 -3.66 1.10
N LEU A 93 14.30 -4.35 2.12
CA LEU A 93 12.92 -4.26 2.53
C LEU A 93 12.73 -2.96 3.32
N THR A 94 11.65 -2.29 3.05
CA THR A 94 11.23 -1.11 3.80
C THR A 94 9.96 -1.39 4.59
N ASP A 95 9.73 -2.66 4.96
CA ASP A 95 8.66 -3.06 5.86
C ASP A 95 9.06 -2.71 7.31
N VAL A 96 8.10 -2.24 8.07
CA VAL A 96 8.31 -1.92 9.49
C VAL A 96 8.73 -3.16 10.32
N ALA A 97 8.36 -4.34 9.85
CA ALA A 97 8.71 -5.61 10.50
C ALA A 97 10.18 -6.02 10.28
N ASP A 98 10.90 -5.37 9.36
CA ASP A 98 12.35 -5.63 9.15
C ASP A 98 13.20 -4.96 10.26
N ALA A 99 12.85 -5.26 11.49
CA ALA A 99 13.46 -4.69 12.68
C ALA A 99 14.65 -5.51 13.19
N PRO A 100 15.70 -4.86 13.72
CA PRO A 100 16.78 -5.58 14.41
C PRO A 100 16.27 -6.23 15.69
N GLY A 101 16.64 -7.48 15.90
CA GLY A 101 16.29 -8.24 17.11
C GLY A 101 14.93 -8.95 17.05
N ALA A 102 14.86 -10.13 17.66
CA ALA A 102 13.68 -11.02 17.64
C ALA A 102 12.45 -10.38 18.31
N TYR A 103 12.65 -9.62 19.38
CA TYR A 103 11.59 -8.97 20.13
C TYR A 103 10.86 -7.92 19.28
N ALA A 104 11.61 -6.97 18.67
CA ALA A 104 11.03 -5.95 17.82
C ALA A 104 10.33 -6.57 16.59
N ARG A 105 10.96 -7.56 15.93
CA ARG A 105 10.32 -8.28 14.81
C ARG A 105 9.02 -8.96 15.21
N ARG A 106 8.96 -9.56 16.42
CA ARG A 106 7.73 -10.19 16.91
C ARG A 106 6.61 -9.17 17.16
N LEU A 107 6.95 -8.01 17.72
CA LEU A 107 5.98 -6.93 17.96
C LEU A 107 5.52 -6.25 16.68
N LEU A 108 6.40 -6.10 15.69
CA LEU A 108 6.13 -5.39 14.44
C LEU A 108 5.63 -6.31 13.30
N ARG A 109 5.32 -7.58 13.60
CA ARG A 109 4.69 -8.46 12.60
C ARG A 109 3.50 -7.78 11.94
N PRO A 110 3.34 -7.91 10.60
CA PRO A 110 2.27 -7.29 9.84
C PRO A 110 0.91 -7.98 10.08
N LEU A 111 0.54 -8.13 11.34
CA LEU A 111 -0.72 -8.73 11.78
C LEU A 111 -1.37 -7.81 12.81
N HIS A 112 -2.47 -7.20 12.44
CA HIS A 112 -3.31 -6.46 13.37
C HIS A 112 -4.02 -7.43 14.34
N ARG A 113 -3.95 -7.16 15.64
CA ARG A 113 -4.38 -8.10 16.68
C ARG A 113 -5.64 -7.69 17.44
N GLY A 114 -6.34 -6.66 16.96
CA GLY A 114 -7.44 -6.06 17.68
C GLY A 114 -7.01 -4.95 18.66
N PRO A 115 -7.96 -4.12 19.14
CA PRO A 115 -7.64 -2.85 19.79
C PRO A 115 -6.80 -2.98 21.06
N LEU A 116 -7.12 -3.94 21.94
CA LEU A 116 -6.39 -4.13 23.20
C LEU A 116 -4.96 -4.63 22.98
N LEU A 117 -4.77 -5.58 22.06
CA LEU A 117 -3.43 -6.10 21.75
C LEU A 117 -2.60 -5.08 20.95
N GLU A 118 -3.24 -4.22 20.15
CA GLU A 118 -2.57 -3.11 19.49
C GLU A 118 -2.11 -2.04 20.50
N LEU A 119 -2.92 -1.75 21.51
CA LEU A 119 -2.52 -0.87 22.62
C LEU A 119 -1.34 -1.48 23.40
N ALA A 120 -1.42 -2.77 23.75
CA ALA A 120 -0.33 -3.47 24.41
C ALA A 120 0.95 -3.47 23.55
N ARG A 121 0.84 -3.65 22.24
CA ARG A 121 1.96 -3.51 21.30
C ARG A 121 2.57 -2.11 21.37
N ASP A 122 1.75 -1.06 21.35
CA ASP A 122 2.22 0.33 21.39
C ASP A 122 2.96 0.63 22.69
N VAL A 123 2.43 0.16 23.82
CA VAL A 123 3.09 0.29 25.13
C VAL A 123 4.42 -0.48 25.14
N ALA A 124 4.44 -1.73 24.68
CA ALA A 124 5.65 -2.54 24.65
C ALA A 124 6.74 -1.92 23.74
N LEU A 125 6.36 -1.34 22.61
CA LEU A 125 7.28 -0.62 21.72
C LEU A 125 7.75 0.69 22.35
N ALA A 126 6.87 1.42 23.05
CA ALA A 126 7.22 2.65 23.75
C ALA A 126 8.19 2.43 24.92
N LEU A 127 8.13 1.29 25.57
CA LEU A 127 9.04 0.93 26.66
C LEU A 127 10.41 0.40 26.17
N SER A 128 10.52 0.03 24.89
CA SER A 128 11.78 -0.49 24.31
C SER A 128 12.56 0.62 23.58
N PRO A 129 13.72 1.07 24.10
CA PRO A 129 14.54 2.09 23.43
C PRO A 129 14.98 1.69 22.02
N SER A 130 15.35 0.42 21.81
CA SER A 130 15.75 -0.12 20.50
C SER A 130 14.60 -0.15 19.51
N ALA A 131 13.40 -0.56 19.92
CA ALA A 131 12.22 -0.55 19.07
C ALA A 131 11.79 0.88 18.70
N ARG A 132 11.85 1.82 19.64
CA ARG A 132 11.59 3.25 19.35
C ARG A 132 12.60 3.82 18.36
N ALA A 133 13.88 3.52 18.53
CA ALA A 133 14.93 3.95 17.61
C ALA A 133 14.69 3.38 16.20
N HIS A 134 14.34 2.09 16.10
CA HIS A 134 13.97 1.46 14.83
C HIS A 134 12.76 2.14 14.18
N LEU A 135 11.68 2.38 14.93
CA LEU A 135 10.49 3.05 14.39
C LEU A 135 10.80 4.46 13.89
N ARG A 136 11.56 5.27 14.65
CA ARG A 136 11.97 6.61 14.19
C ARG A 136 12.79 6.54 12.89
N ARG A 137 13.78 5.62 12.84
CA ARG A 137 14.58 5.40 11.62
C ARG A 137 13.70 4.94 10.45
N HIS A 138 12.77 4.03 10.69
CA HIS A 138 11.83 3.56 9.67
C HIS A 138 10.93 4.69 9.15
N GLN A 139 10.38 5.53 10.02
CA GLN A 139 9.58 6.69 9.61
C GLN A 139 10.40 7.68 8.78
N ALA A 140 11.64 7.97 9.18
CA ALA A 140 12.55 8.84 8.42
C ALA A 140 12.90 8.22 7.05
N LEU A 141 13.18 6.92 7.00
CA LEU A 141 13.45 6.18 5.75
C LEU A 141 12.23 6.22 4.80
N LYS A 142 11.01 6.02 5.32
CA LYS A 142 9.81 6.09 4.49
C LYS A 142 9.55 7.47 3.92
N ALA A 143 9.70 8.52 4.73
CA ALA A 143 9.57 9.88 4.24
C ALA A 143 10.64 10.18 3.16
N ALA A 144 11.90 9.82 3.41
CA ALA A 144 12.97 9.99 2.44
C ALA A 144 12.72 9.22 1.13
N LEU A 145 12.15 8.01 1.20
CA LEU A 145 11.83 7.22 0.02
C LEU A 145 10.68 7.87 -0.79
N VAL A 146 9.64 8.33 -0.12
CA VAL A 146 8.52 9.06 -0.75
C VAL A 146 9.04 10.33 -1.42
N GLU A 147 9.84 11.15 -0.73
CA GLU A 147 10.48 12.34 -1.29
C GLU A 147 11.34 12.03 -2.52
N SER A 148 12.16 10.98 -2.44
CA SER A 148 13.06 10.59 -3.54
C SER A 148 12.28 10.17 -4.78
N VAL A 149 11.10 9.54 -4.61
CA VAL A 149 10.21 9.17 -5.72
C VAL A 149 9.53 10.41 -6.29
N VAL A 150 8.96 11.27 -5.44
CA VAL A 150 8.30 12.52 -5.84
C VAL A 150 9.25 13.43 -6.61
N GLU A 151 10.46 13.67 -6.10
CA GLU A 151 11.49 14.45 -6.82
C GLU A 151 11.87 13.82 -8.18
N ARG A 152 12.02 12.50 -8.20
CA ARG A 152 12.44 11.80 -9.41
C ARG A 152 11.37 11.79 -10.51
N THR A 153 10.10 11.78 -10.12
CA THR A 153 8.95 11.81 -11.05
C THR A 153 8.49 13.22 -11.38
N GLY A 154 8.79 14.22 -10.54
CA GLY A 154 8.20 15.56 -10.61
C GLY A 154 6.70 15.59 -10.30
N ARG A 155 6.14 14.52 -9.74
CA ARG A 155 4.70 14.35 -9.48
C ARG A 155 4.44 14.45 -7.98
N PRO A 156 3.62 15.42 -7.52
CA PRO A 156 3.46 15.73 -6.09
C PRO A 156 2.74 14.64 -5.28
N PHE A 157 1.88 13.84 -5.90
CA PHE A 157 1.11 12.80 -5.22
C PHE A 157 1.74 11.43 -5.44
N LEU A 158 1.93 10.66 -4.37
CA LEU A 158 2.38 9.27 -4.48
C LEU A 158 1.28 8.31 -4.05
N VAL A 159 1.08 7.23 -4.82
CA VAL A 159 0.18 6.12 -4.47
C VAL A 159 1.00 4.90 -4.07
N ASP A 160 0.78 4.39 -2.85
CA ASP A 160 1.36 3.16 -2.31
C ASP A 160 0.31 2.05 -2.22
N SER A 161 0.59 0.90 -2.79
CA SER A 161 -0.29 -0.27 -2.76
C SER A 161 0.24 -1.44 -1.91
N SER A 162 0.97 -1.15 -0.84
CA SER A 162 1.64 -2.15 0.02
C SER A 162 0.68 -3.04 0.82
N LYS A 163 -0.54 -2.63 1.10
CA LYS A 163 -1.61 -3.45 1.71
C LYS A 163 -1.35 -3.93 3.16
N SER A 164 -0.40 -3.37 3.87
CA SER A 164 -0.09 -3.72 5.25
C SER A 164 -0.71 -2.74 6.23
N GLY A 165 -1.66 -3.19 7.06
CA GLY A 165 -2.30 -2.34 8.05
C GLY A 165 -1.34 -1.87 9.14
N VAL A 166 -0.35 -2.69 9.52
CA VAL A 166 0.69 -2.27 10.47
C VAL A 166 1.58 -1.19 9.85
N GLN A 167 1.96 -1.33 8.59
CA GLN A 167 2.69 -0.30 7.85
C GLN A 167 1.89 1.01 7.79
N LEU A 168 0.62 0.93 7.42
CA LEU A 168 -0.28 2.08 7.36
C LEU A 168 -0.37 2.80 8.72
N LYS A 169 -0.49 2.07 9.84
CA LYS A 169 -0.50 2.63 11.19
C LYS A 169 0.70 3.55 11.45
N TYR A 170 1.89 3.19 10.98
CA TYR A 170 3.09 4.01 11.18
C TYR A 170 3.25 5.09 10.12
N LEU A 171 2.74 4.92 8.91
CA LEU A 171 2.66 6.00 7.93
C LEU A 171 1.74 7.13 8.41
N LEU A 172 0.58 6.80 8.97
CA LEU A 172 -0.38 7.75 9.55
C LEU A 172 0.20 8.55 10.74
N ARG A 173 1.25 8.06 11.39
CA ARG A 173 1.96 8.74 12.48
C ARG A 173 3.19 9.51 12.00
N ASN A 174 3.45 9.55 10.71
CA ASN A 174 4.60 10.23 10.15
C ASN A 174 4.24 11.67 9.79
N GLU A 175 4.69 12.63 10.57
CA GLU A 175 4.40 14.06 10.39
C GLU A 175 4.90 14.65 9.06
N ARG A 176 5.80 13.95 8.35
CA ARG A 176 6.29 14.37 7.02
C ARG A 176 5.40 13.90 5.88
N LEU A 177 4.36 13.13 6.14
CA LEU A 177 3.46 12.56 5.15
C LEU A 177 2.01 12.95 5.43
N ALA A 178 1.33 13.49 4.42
CA ALA A 178 -0.12 13.71 4.45
C ALA A 178 -0.82 12.47 3.87
N VAL A 179 -1.16 11.52 4.74
CA VAL A 179 -1.67 10.20 4.31
C VAL A 179 -3.18 10.23 4.15
N LYS A 180 -3.67 9.89 2.95
CA LYS A 180 -5.07 9.58 2.66
C LYS A 180 -5.22 8.09 2.34
N VAL A 181 -6.28 7.46 2.85
CA VAL A 181 -6.47 6.01 2.73
C VAL A 181 -7.59 5.69 1.74
N ILE A 182 -7.27 4.87 0.74
CA ILE A 182 -8.27 4.27 -0.16
C ILE A 182 -8.45 2.82 0.28
N TRP A 183 -9.58 2.50 0.90
CA TRP A 183 -9.94 1.12 1.22
C TRP A 183 -10.55 0.45 -0.01
N LEU A 184 -9.74 -0.30 -0.74
CA LEU A 184 -10.18 -1.05 -1.90
C LEU A 184 -10.75 -2.40 -1.47
N VAL A 185 -12.03 -2.58 -1.68
CA VAL A 185 -12.75 -3.84 -1.43
C VAL A 185 -13.05 -4.57 -2.75
N ARG A 186 -13.11 -5.89 -2.69
CA ARG A 186 -13.50 -6.77 -3.79
C ARG A 186 -14.29 -7.94 -3.22
N ASP A 187 -15.22 -8.50 -4.01
CA ASP A 187 -15.93 -9.73 -3.65
C ASP A 187 -14.97 -10.80 -3.13
N GLY A 188 -15.22 -11.24 -1.90
CA GLY A 188 -14.35 -12.19 -1.23
C GLY A 188 -14.27 -13.54 -1.92
N ARG A 189 -15.30 -13.95 -2.66
CA ARG A 189 -15.31 -15.18 -3.46
C ARG A 189 -14.27 -15.09 -4.59
N GLY A 190 -14.18 -13.94 -5.25
CA GLY A 190 -13.18 -13.68 -6.28
C GLY A 190 -11.76 -13.63 -5.74
N VAL A 191 -11.57 -13.03 -4.56
CA VAL A 191 -10.27 -13.01 -3.88
C VAL A 191 -9.87 -14.40 -3.41
N ALA A 192 -10.78 -15.14 -2.76
CA ALA A 192 -10.50 -16.50 -2.27
C ALA A 192 -10.11 -17.43 -3.40
N ARG A 193 -10.84 -17.42 -4.55
CA ARG A 193 -10.44 -18.15 -5.74
C ARG A 193 -9.01 -17.81 -6.19
N SER A 194 -8.66 -16.53 -6.20
CA SER A 194 -7.32 -16.09 -6.59
C SER A 194 -6.24 -16.61 -5.64
N LEU A 195 -6.49 -16.62 -4.33
CA LEU A 195 -5.59 -17.16 -3.31
C LEU A 195 -5.42 -18.69 -3.45
N MET A 196 -6.52 -19.41 -3.68
CA MET A 196 -6.46 -20.86 -3.93
C MET A 196 -5.58 -21.17 -5.14
N ARG A 197 -5.80 -20.48 -6.26
CA ARG A 197 -5.08 -20.72 -7.51
C ARG A 197 -3.60 -20.34 -7.45
N ASN A 198 -3.29 -19.20 -6.85
CA ASN A 198 -1.94 -18.62 -6.94
C ASN A 198 -1.05 -19.03 -5.75
N GLN A 199 -1.63 -19.45 -4.63
CA GLN A 199 -0.91 -19.76 -3.40
C GLN A 199 -1.21 -21.17 -2.86
N GLY A 200 -2.03 -21.97 -3.54
CA GLY A 200 -2.37 -23.33 -3.14
C GLY A 200 -3.18 -23.42 -1.84
N LYS A 201 -3.83 -22.34 -1.41
CA LYS A 201 -4.63 -22.32 -0.19
C LYS A 201 -5.94 -23.08 -0.36
N SER A 202 -6.42 -23.67 0.74
CA SER A 202 -7.81 -24.16 0.80
C SER A 202 -8.79 -22.96 0.83
N MET A 203 -10.04 -23.19 0.44
CA MET A 203 -11.09 -22.17 0.51
C MET A 203 -11.23 -21.58 1.93
N SER A 204 -11.14 -22.41 2.97
CA SER A 204 -11.25 -21.96 4.36
C SER A 204 -10.10 -21.01 4.77
N GLU A 205 -8.88 -21.28 4.32
CA GLU A 205 -7.71 -20.41 4.58
C GLU A 205 -7.83 -19.10 3.81
N ALA A 206 -8.20 -19.17 2.53
CA ALA A 206 -8.39 -18.01 1.66
C ALA A 206 -9.50 -17.07 2.18
N ALA A 207 -10.64 -17.63 2.57
CA ALA A 207 -11.75 -16.87 3.13
C ALA A 207 -11.39 -16.20 4.47
N ARG A 208 -10.65 -16.90 5.34
CA ARG A 208 -10.15 -16.33 6.62
C ARG A 208 -9.17 -15.20 6.38
N GLU A 209 -8.27 -15.34 5.42
CA GLU A 209 -7.30 -14.30 5.09
C GLU A 209 -7.99 -13.05 4.55
N TRP A 210 -8.90 -13.21 3.57
CA TRP A 210 -9.68 -12.10 3.05
C TRP A 210 -10.48 -11.39 4.14
N ARG A 211 -11.18 -12.14 4.99
CA ARG A 211 -11.96 -11.59 6.11
C ARG A 211 -11.06 -10.77 7.05
N ARG A 212 -9.94 -11.34 7.50
CA ARG A 212 -8.99 -10.66 8.41
C ARG A 212 -8.44 -9.39 7.81
N SER A 213 -8.07 -9.39 6.53
CA SER A 213 -7.55 -8.19 5.85
C SER A 213 -8.58 -7.06 5.82
N ASN A 214 -9.86 -7.38 5.64
CA ASN A 214 -10.93 -6.39 5.64
C ASN A 214 -11.31 -5.95 7.07
N GLU A 215 -11.33 -6.87 8.05
CA GLU A 215 -11.49 -6.52 9.47
C GLU A 215 -10.39 -5.57 9.95
N GLU A 216 -9.15 -5.80 9.52
CA GLU A 216 -8.01 -4.93 9.80
C GLU A 216 -8.19 -3.54 9.15
N ALA A 217 -8.54 -3.49 7.88
CA ALA A 217 -8.80 -2.25 7.16
C ALA A 217 -9.92 -1.45 7.84
N GLU A 218 -11.05 -2.09 8.13
CA GLU A 218 -12.19 -1.47 8.82
C GLU A 218 -11.79 -0.91 10.20
N ALA A 219 -11.02 -1.67 10.98
CA ALA A 219 -10.56 -1.24 12.29
C ALA A 219 -9.64 0.00 12.23
N ILE A 220 -8.89 0.16 11.15
CA ILE A 220 -8.04 1.32 10.91
C ILE A 220 -8.88 2.52 10.48
N VAL A 221 -9.69 2.37 9.43
CA VAL A 221 -10.41 3.51 8.85
C VAL A 221 -11.45 4.11 9.80
N ARG A 222 -12.10 3.30 10.65
CA ARG A 222 -13.02 3.79 11.68
C ARG A 222 -12.40 4.74 12.73
N ARG A 223 -11.07 4.82 12.78
CA ARG A 223 -10.33 5.70 13.70
C ARG A 223 -9.80 6.95 13.01
N LEU A 224 -9.96 7.03 11.71
CA LEU A 224 -9.52 8.18 10.94
C LEU A 224 -10.60 9.27 10.96
N PRO A 225 -10.21 10.54 10.90
CA PRO A 225 -11.16 11.63 10.76
C PRO A 225 -11.86 11.58 9.41
N ASP A 226 -13.00 12.25 9.34
CA ASP A 226 -13.74 12.41 8.08
C ASP A 226 -12.84 13.07 7.02
N GLY A 227 -12.96 12.58 5.79
CA GLY A 227 -12.13 13.05 4.67
C GLY A 227 -10.71 12.49 4.61
N ALA A 228 -10.25 11.71 5.62
CA ALA A 228 -8.94 11.06 5.59
C ALA A 228 -8.97 9.69 4.89
N TRP A 229 -10.15 9.15 4.62
CA TRP A 229 -10.29 7.88 3.91
C TRP A 229 -11.53 7.84 3.03
N THR A 230 -11.49 6.95 2.04
CA THR A 230 -12.65 6.62 1.17
C THR A 230 -12.64 5.14 0.87
N GLN A 231 -13.81 4.59 0.51
CA GLN A 231 -13.94 3.20 0.06
C GLN A 231 -14.13 3.16 -1.45
N ALA A 232 -13.36 2.29 -2.13
CA ALA A 232 -13.53 1.96 -3.53
C ALA A 232 -13.88 0.48 -3.69
N ARG A 233 -14.78 0.14 -4.62
CA ARG A 233 -15.08 -1.24 -4.97
C ARG A 233 -14.40 -1.61 -6.29
N TYR A 234 -13.68 -2.72 -6.31
CA TYR A 234 -13.00 -3.22 -7.50
C TYR A 234 -13.96 -3.32 -8.70
N GLU A 235 -15.16 -3.81 -8.47
CA GLU A 235 -16.18 -4.01 -9.50
C GLU A 235 -16.66 -2.67 -10.06
N THR A 236 -16.79 -1.64 -9.21
CA THR A 236 -17.17 -0.27 -9.63
C THR A 236 -16.04 0.38 -10.43
N VAL A 237 -14.79 0.22 -9.99
CA VAL A 237 -13.61 0.67 -10.77
C VAL A 237 -13.61 0.02 -12.15
N CYS A 238 -13.98 -1.26 -12.25
CA CYS A 238 -14.03 -1.95 -13.53
C CYS A 238 -15.22 -1.55 -14.41
N ALA A 239 -16.38 -1.27 -13.82
CA ALA A 239 -17.60 -0.94 -14.53
C ALA A 239 -17.66 0.53 -14.96
N ARG A 240 -17.14 1.44 -14.13
CA ARG A 240 -17.17 2.89 -14.35
C ARG A 240 -15.79 3.49 -14.01
N PRO A 241 -14.75 3.18 -14.83
CA PRO A 241 -13.38 3.53 -14.49
C PRO A 241 -13.17 5.05 -14.42
N GLU A 242 -13.61 5.81 -15.40
CA GLU A 242 -13.38 7.26 -15.48
C GLU A 242 -14.02 8.00 -14.30
N GLU A 243 -15.28 7.71 -13.99
CA GLU A 243 -16.00 8.30 -12.86
C GLU A 243 -15.31 7.96 -11.52
N THR A 244 -15.00 6.69 -11.34
CA THR A 244 -14.40 6.22 -10.07
C THR A 244 -12.98 6.76 -9.89
N LEU A 245 -12.18 6.77 -10.94
CA LEU A 245 -10.83 7.33 -10.88
C LEU A 245 -10.87 8.83 -10.64
N GLY A 246 -11.79 9.56 -11.29
CA GLY A 246 -12.01 11.00 -11.08
C GLY A 246 -12.32 11.32 -9.61
N SER A 247 -13.27 10.59 -9.00
CA SER A 247 -13.62 10.76 -7.58
C SER A 247 -12.45 10.44 -6.64
N LEU A 248 -11.63 9.43 -6.96
CA LEU A 248 -10.46 9.09 -6.16
C LEU A 248 -9.33 10.11 -6.31
N LEU A 249 -9.15 10.71 -7.50
CA LEU A 249 -8.18 11.78 -7.73
C LEU A 249 -8.59 13.05 -6.99
N GLU A 250 -9.86 13.43 -7.03
CA GLU A 250 -10.39 14.52 -6.22
C GLU A 250 -10.19 14.27 -4.73
N PHE A 251 -10.51 13.06 -4.27
CA PHE A 251 -10.30 12.67 -2.88
C PHE A 251 -8.85 12.86 -2.44
N ILE A 252 -7.85 12.49 -3.24
CA ILE A 252 -6.44 12.68 -2.88
C ILE A 252 -5.98 14.14 -3.03
N GLY A 253 -6.73 14.98 -3.72
CA GLY A 253 -6.46 16.41 -3.92
C GLY A 253 -5.76 16.72 -5.25
N ALA A 254 -5.73 15.78 -6.20
CA ALA A 254 -5.19 16.03 -7.54
C ALA A 254 -6.19 16.87 -8.38
N ALA A 255 -5.66 17.84 -9.13
CA ALA A 255 -6.49 18.69 -9.98
C ALA A 255 -7.09 17.89 -11.15
N PRO A 256 -8.30 18.22 -11.64
CA PRO A 256 -8.86 17.56 -12.81
C PRO A 256 -7.98 17.77 -14.05
N ARG A 257 -7.40 16.69 -14.58
CA ARG A 257 -6.56 16.68 -15.78
C ARG A 257 -6.81 15.43 -16.61
N ALA A 258 -6.53 15.49 -17.89
CA ALA A 258 -6.57 14.32 -18.76
C ALA A 258 -5.53 13.27 -18.33
N PHE A 259 -5.87 11.99 -18.50
CA PHE A 259 -4.94 10.91 -18.29
C PHE A 259 -3.89 10.88 -19.41
N GLU A 260 -2.67 10.57 -19.04
CA GLU A 260 -1.54 10.47 -19.94
C GLU A 260 -0.97 9.05 -19.93
N GLU A 261 -0.47 8.61 -21.07
CA GLU A 261 0.37 7.44 -21.15
C GLU A 261 1.80 7.81 -20.79
N GLY A 262 2.42 7.06 -19.89
CA GLY A 262 3.78 7.34 -19.48
C GLY A 262 4.47 6.14 -18.88
N GLU A 263 5.79 6.13 -18.95
CA GLU A 263 6.59 5.08 -18.36
C GLU A 263 6.42 5.07 -16.84
N GLN A 264 6.14 3.89 -16.31
CA GLN A 264 5.97 3.66 -14.87
C GLN A 264 7.02 2.68 -14.37
N HIS A 265 7.52 2.90 -13.14
CA HIS A 265 8.58 2.10 -12.54
C HIS A 265 8.09 1.31 -11.34
N VAL A 266 7.06 0.50 -11.57
CA VAL A 266 6.31 -0.22 -10.53
C VAL A 266 6.97 -1.53 -10.15
N LEU A 267 7.01 -1.80 -8.86
CA LEU A 267 7.42 -3.06 -8.25
C LEU A 267 6.20 -3.77 -7.66
N GLY A 268 6.33 -5.05 -7.32
CA GLY A 268 5.25 -5.85 -6.73
C GLY A 268 4.75 -6.96 -7.66
N HIS A 269 3.45 -7.19 -7.72
CA HIS A 269 2.85 -8.32 -8.43
C HIS A 269 3.16 -8.33 -9.94
N SER A 270 3.33 -9.53 -10.52
CA SER A 270 3.72 -9.71 -11.94
C SER A 270 2.75 -9.11 -12.97
N SER A 271 1.52 -8.77 -12.58
CA SER A 271 0.55 -8.08 -13.45
C SER A 271 1.08 -6.75 -14.01
N ARG A 272 2.01 -6.09 -13.30
CA ARG A 272 2.66 -4.85 -13.74
C ARG A 272 3.44 -4.99 -15.07
N LEU A 273 3.86 -6.21 -15.42
CA LEU A 273 4.63 -6.50 -16.65
C LEU A 273 3.74 -6.79 -17.86
N LYS A 274 2.41 -6.82 -17.68
CA LYS A 274 1.49 -7.28 -18.74
C LYS A 274 1.02 -6.16 -19.67
N GLY A 275 1.58 -4.96 -19.54
CA GLY A 275 1.16 -3.80 -20.30
C GLY A 275 -0.27 -3.33 -19.98
N GLU A 276 -0.74 -2.37 -20.71
CA GLU A 276 -2.12 -1.87 -20.59
C GLU A 276 -3.11 -2.95 -21.00
N ARG A 277 -4.04 -3.23 -20.12
CA ARG A 277 -5.17 -4.11 -20.42
C ARG A 277 -6.46 -3.36 -20.15
N PRO A 278 -7.49 -3.58 -20.96
CA PRO A 278 -8.81 -3.07 -20.63
C PRO A 278 -9.18 -3.46 -19.21
N ILE A 279 -9.62 -2.49 -18.42
CA ILE A 279 -10.12 -2.71 -17.07
C ILE A 279 -11.38 -3.57 -17.21
N ARG A 280 -11.30 -4.81 -16.76
CA ARG A 280 -12.44 -5.74 -16.77
C ARG A 280 -12.50 -6.49 -15.44
N ALA A 281 -13.71 -6.62 -14.91
CA ALA A 281 -13.95 -7.39 -13.71
C ALA A 281 -13.59 -8.88 -13.96
N ASP A 282 -12.80 -9.47 -13.06
CA ASP A 282 -12.55 -10.90 -13.06
C ASP A 282 -13.60 -11.61 -12.20
N GLU A 283 -14.65 -12.08 -12.83
CA GLU A 283 -15.77 -12.82 -12.22
C GLU A 283 -15.67 -14.34 -12.39
N LYS A 284 -14.51 -14.86 -12.76
CA LYS A 284 -14.30 -16.31 -12.99
C LYS A 284 -14.66 -17.19 -11.79
N TRP A 285 -14.69 -16.61 -10.59
CA TRP A 285 -15.14 -17.32 -9.38
C TRP A 285 -16.56 -17.88 -9.51
N ARG A 286 -17.42 -17.25 -10.33
CA ARG A 286 -18.80 -17.69 -10.57
C ARG A 286 -18.87 -19.06 -11.26
N VAL A 287 -17.83 -19.38 -12.04
CA VAL A 287 -17.74 -20.64 -12.81
C VAL A 287 -16.77 -21.63 -12.14
N ASP A 288 -15.68 -21.11 -11.57
CA ASP A 288 -14.58 -21.94 -11.09
C ASP A 288 -14.79 -22.51 -9.67
N LEU A 289 -15.63 -21.88 -8.84
CA LEU A 289 -15.85 -22.33 -7.47
C LEU A 289 -16.99 -23.39 -7.42
N SER A 290 -16.72 -24.48 -6.74
CA SER A 290 -17.72 -25.50 -6.46
C SER A 290 -18.76 -25.02 -5.44
N GLN A 291 -19.93 -25.65 -5.41
CA GLN A 291 -20.92 -25.40 -4.37
C GLN A 291 -20.39 -25.68 -2.95
N ALA A 292 -19.47 -26.60 -2.79
CA ALA A 292 -18.82 -26.89 -1.52
C ALA A 292 -17.90 -25.73 -1.09
N ASP A 293 -17.17 -25.12 -2.05
CA ASP A 293 -16.36 -23.94 -1.81
C ASP A 293 -17.21 -22.74 -1.43
N LEU A 294 -18.29 -22.49 -2.16
CA LEU A 294 -19.22 -21.38 -1.85
C LEU A 294 -19.84 -21.52 -0.46
N ARG A 295 -20.28 -22.71 -0.07
CA ARG A 295 -20.77 -22.98 1.29
C ARG A 295 -19.68 -22.76 2.35
N THR A 296 -18.44 -23.14 2.04
CA THR A 296 -17.32 -22.96 2.96
C THR A 296 -16.98 -21.48 3.11
N PHE A 297 -16.95 -20.72 2.01
CA PHE A 297 -16.76 -19.28 2.02
C PHE A 297 -17.85 -18.58 2.82
N GLU A 298 -19.13 -18.91 2.58
CA GLU A 298 -20.26 -18.31 3.27
C GLU A 298 -20.17 -18.49 4.78
N ARG A 299 -19.87 -19.69 5.24
CA ARG A 299 -19.70 -19.98 6.68
C ARG A 299 -18.55 -19.20 7.31
N VAL A 300 -17.43 -18.96 6.60
CA VAL A 300 -16.21 -18.35 7.13
C VAL A 300 -16.21 -16.84 6.99
N ALA A 301 -16.68 -16.31 5.89
CA ALA A 301 -16.53 -14.91 5.49
C ALA A 301 -17.82 -14.25 4.95
N GLY A 302 -18.91 -14.97 4.84
CA GLY A 302 -20.16 -14.48 4.24
C GLY A 302 -20.71 -13.24 4.94
N ALA A 303 -20.70 -13.21 6.28
CA ALA A 303 -21.15 -12.03 7.03
C ALA A 303 -20.36 -10.77 6.68
N MET A 304 -19.04 -10.89 6.52
CA MET A 304 -18.18 -9.76 6.11
C MET A 304 -18.43 -9.39 4.65
N ASN A 305 -18.62 -10.37 3.76
CA ASN A 305 -18.90 -10.14 2.35
C ASN A 305 -20.20 -9.34 2.18
N ARG A 306 -21.28 -9.73 2.85
CA ARG A 306 -22.56 -8.97 2.86
C ARG A 306 -22.40 -7.57 3.44
N ARG A 307 -21.67 -7.41 4.53
CA ARG A 307 -21.40 -6.07 5.14
C ARG A 307 -20.69 -5.13 4.18
N LEU A 308 -19.83 -5.66 3.31
CA LEU A 308 -19.15 -4.89 2.26
C LEU A 308 -20.01 -4.72 0.99
N GLY A 309 -21.28 -5.18 1.01
CA GLY A 309 -22.24 -5.01 -0.07
C GLY A 309 -22.12 -6.07 -1.18
N TYR A 310 -21.53 -7.23 -0.86
CA TYR A 310 -21.49 -8.40 -1.76
C TYR A 310 -22.49 -9.45 -1.26
N GLY A 311 -23.75 -9.27 -1.61
CA GLY A 311 -24.79 -10.27 -1.46
C GLY A 311 -24.73 -11.38 -2.52
N ASP A 312 -25.72 -12.23 -2.56
CA ASP A 312 -25.88 -13.31 -3.55
C ASP A 312 -26.07 -12.79 -4.96
#